data_935ef2be329be3a184a04eb1600d470e
#
_entry.id   935ef2be329be3a184a04eb1600d470e
#
_cell.length_a   1.000
_cell.length_b   1.000
_cell.length_c   1.000
_cell.angle_alpha   90.00
_cell.angle_beta   90.00
_cell.angle_gamma   90.00
#
_symmetry.space_group_name_H-M   'P 1'
#
loop_
_entity.id
_entity.type
_entity.pdbx_description
1 polymer ?
#
loop_
_entity_poly.entity_id
_entity_poly.type
_entity_poly.pdbx_seq_one_letter_code
_entity_poly.pdbx_strand_id
1 'polypeptide(L)'
;SSQGRNVKLKADNGQNISTRALQTDAAINPGNSGGPLINIQGQVIGITSSKISNNGQTSVEGMGFAIPANDVVNIIKQLEEKGKVVRPALGIQMMDLSNLSTSDLSQLKLPEKISGGVLVRSTLENMPASDKLQRYDVITKIDDTDIESTADLQSALYSHQINDTIKVTFYRDGKQQTTSIKLTKSTEDLSE
;
A
#
# COMPACT_ATOMS: atom_id res chain seq x y z
N SER A 1 -10.97 -12.44 -15.57
CA SER A 1 -10.96 -12.41 -14.08
C SER A 1 -9.97 -11.36 -13.64
N SER A 2 -10.47 -10.21 -13.23
CA SER A 2 -9.65 -9.09 -12.76
C SER A 2 -9.11 -9.39 -11.37
N GLN A 3 -7.91 -9.90 -11.27
CA GLN A 3 -7.16 -9.85 -10.02
C GLN A 3 -6.67 -8.41 -9.82
N GLY A 4 -6.82 -7.87 -8.60
CA GLY A 4 -6.30 -6.54 -8.28
C GLY A 4 -4.78 -6.50 -8.51
N ARG A 5 -4.31 -5.50 -9.23
CA ARG A 5 -2.87 -5.24 -9.45
C ARG A 5 -2.41 -4.08 -8.61
N ASN A 6 -1.20 -4.18 -8.09
CA ASN A 6 -0.55 -3.05 -7.44
C ASN A 6 -0.09 -2.06 -8.52
N VAL A 7 -0.61 -0.84 -8.46
CA VAL A 7 -0.29 0.24 -9.40
C VAL A 7 0.40 1.37 -8.64
N LYS A 8 1.58 1.77 -9.12
CA LYS A 8 2.31 2.93 -8.58
C LYS A 8 1.75 4.20 -9.21
N LEU A 9 1.29 5.12 -8.41
CA LEU A 9 0.79 6.44 -8.82
C LEU A 9 1.72 7.52 -8.29
N LYS A 10 1.83 8.60 -9.04
CA LYS A 10 2.48 9.81 -8.56
C LYS A 10 1.40 10.79 -8.13
N ALA A 11 1.36 11.15 -6.85
CA ALA A 11 0.45 12.16 -6.34
C ALA A 11 0.83 13.55 -6.85
N ASP A 12 -0.11 14.49 -6.81
CA ASP A 12 0.11 15.87 -7.27
C ASP A 12 1.22 16.58 -6.44
N ASN A 13 1.50 16.12 -5.22
CA ASN A 13 2.62 16.57 -4.36
C ASN A 13 3.95 15.86 -4.64
N GLY A 14 4.04 15.04 -5.70
CA GLY A 14 5.23 14.30 -6.10
C GLY A 14 5.50 12.99 -5.36
N GLN A 15 4.69 12.64 -4.37
CA GLN A 15 4.83 11.36 -3.65
C GLN A 15 4.38 10.19 -4.50
N ASN A 16 5.12 9.07 -4.44
CA ASN A 16 4.69 7.83 -5.02
C ASN A 16 3.66 7.18 -4.12
N ILE A 17 2.44 7.03 -4.63
CA ILE A 17 1.36 6.29 -3.97
C ILE A 17 1.26 4.95 -4.68
N SER A 18 1.26 3.89 -3.91
CA SER A 18 0.96 2.57 -4.41
C SER A 18 -0.46 2.21 -4.01
N THR A 19 -1.26 1.77 -4.96
CA THR A 19 -2.65 1.38 -4.71
C THR A 19 -2.97 0.08 -5.43
N ARG A 20 -3.84 -0.70 -4.83
CA ARG A 20 -4.40 -1.89 -5.47
C ARG A 20 -5.52 -1.42 -6.40
N ALA A 21 -5.43 -1.78 -7.68
CA ALA A 21 -6.43 -1.41 -8.67
C ALA A 21 -6.96 -2.63 -9.40
N LEU A 22 -8.23 -2.58 -9.79
CA LEU A 22 -8.82 -3.54 -10.72
C LEU A 22 -8.40 -3.15 -12.14
N GLN A 23 -7.82 -4.08 -12.88
CA GLN A 23 -7.52 -3.87 -14.29
C GLN A 23 -8.74 -4.28 -15.13
N THR A 24 -9.08 -3.47 -16.12
CA THR A 24 -10.15 -3.74 -17.08
C THR A 24 -9.69 -3.41 -18.50
N ASP A 25 -10.26 -4.09 -19.48
CA ASP A 25 -10.12 -3.80 -20.91
C ASP A 25 -11.15 -2.77 -21.40
N ALA A 26 -12.07 -2.35 -20.53
CA ALA A 26 -12.97 -1.24 -20.81
C ALA A 26 -12.18 0.07 -21.01
N ALA A 27 -12.49 0.82 -22.05
CA ALA A 27 -11.83 2.09 -22.33
C ALA A 27 -12.11 3.12 -21.24
N ILE A 28 -11.08 3.50 -20.49
CA ILE A 28 -11.15 4.54 -19.46
C ILE A 28 -10.56 5.82 -20.02
N ASN A 29 -11.43 6.81 -20.22
CA ASN A 29 -11.09 8.10 -20.81
C ASN A 29 -11.62 9.26 -19.95
N PRO A 30 -11.13 10.49 -20.18
CA PRO A 30 -11.79 11.68 -19.63
C PRO A 30 -13.27 11.69 -20.05
N GLY A 31 -14.17 11.76 -19.07
CA GLY A 31 -15.62 11.69 -19.25
C GLY A 31 -16.28 10.51 -18.55
N ASN A 32 -15.59 9.35 -18.41
CA ASN A 32 -16.09 8.23 -17.60
C ASN A 32 -15.29 8.00 -16.30
N SER A 33 -14.22 8.76 -16.07
CA SER A 33 -13.46 8.76 -14.83
C SER A 33 -14.33 9.25 -13.67
N GLY A 34 -14.33 8.50 -12.54
CA GLY A 34 -15.24 8.72 -11.40
C GLY A 34 -16.57 7.98 -11.54
N GLY A 35 -16.83 7.35 -12.69
CA GLY A 35 -18.02 6.52 -12.92
C GLY A 35 -17.87 5.10 -12.33
N PRO A 36 -18.99 4.38 -12.16
CA PRO A 36 -18.96 3.01 -11.66
C PRO A 36 -18.47 2.03 -12.72
N LEU A 37 -17.60 1.10 -12.32
CA LEU A 37 -17.32 -0.11 -13.05
C LEU A 37 -18.30 -1.20 -12.56
N ILE A 38 -19.12 -1.74 -13.48
CA ILE A 38 -20.17 -2.70 -13.16
C ILE A 38 -19.86 -4.07 -13.77
N ASN A 39 -20.21 -5.13 -13.06
CA ASN A 39 -20.14 -6.50 -13.59
C ASN A 39 -21.42 -6.85 -14.37
N ILE A 40 -21.45 -8.04 -14.96
CA ILE A 40 -22.60 -8.53 -15.75
C ILE A 40 -23.86 -8.75 -14.93
N GLN A 41 -23.79 -8.78 -13.61
CA GLN A 41 -24.93 -8.85 -12.69
C GLN A 41 -25.45 -7.45 -12.27
N GLY A 42 -24.88 -6.37 -12.82
CA GLY A 42 -25.26 -5.00 -12.47
C GLY A 42 -24.67 -4.49 -11.14
N GLN A 43 -23.73 -5.21 -10.53
CA GLN A 43 -23.12 -4.79 -9.26
C GLN A 43 -21.94 -3.87 -9.52
N VAL A 44 -21.78 -2.82 -8.73
CA VAL A 44 -20.59 -1.94 -8.75
C VAL A 44 -19.42 -2.67 -8.13
N ILE A 45 -18.39 -2.93 -8.92
CA ILE A 45 -17.16 -3.60 -8.50
C ILE A 45 -15.99 -2.64 -8.30
N GLY A 46 -16.11 -1.40 -8.76
CA GLY A 46 -15.08 -0.37 -8.59
C GLY A 46 -15.51 0.98 -9.14
N ILE A 47 -14.65 1.99 -8.95
CA ILE A 47 -14.79 3.33 -9.50
C ILE A 47 -13.64 3.58 -10.48
N THR A 48 -13.95 3.94 -11.71
CA THR A 48 -12.97 4.17 -12.78
C THR A 48 -12.10 5.38 -12.52
N SER A 49 -10.82 5.32 -12.89
CA SER A 49 -9.89 6.43 -12.73
C SER A 49 -8.92 6.56 -13.90
N SER A 50 -9.03 7.65 -14.65
CA SER A 50 -8.13 7.96 -15.77
C SER A 50 -6.71 8.34 -15.29
N LYS A 51 -6.54 8.85 -14.09
CA LYS A 51 -5.21 9.15 -13.52
C LYS A 51 -4.36 7.89 -13.32
N ILE A 52 -4.97 6.75 -13.05
CA ILE A 52 -4.27 5.48 -12.90
C ILE A 52 -3.77 4.96 -14.25
N SER A 53 -4.49 5.24 -15.32
CA SER A 53 -4.15 4.81 -16.69
C SER A 53 -3.00 5.62 -17.32
N ASN A 54 -2.77 6.86 -16.85
CA ASN A 54 -1.84 7.83 -17.46
C ASN A 54 -0.55 8.04 -16.65
N ASN A 55 0.01 7.00 -16.05
CA ASN A 55 1.15 7.11 -15.13
C ASN A 55 2.51 7.43 -15.81
N GLY A 56 2.52 8.28 -16.83
CA GLY A 56 3.74 8.87 -17.41
C GLY A 56 4.68 7.91 -18.17
N GLN A 57 4.42 6.62 -18.12
CA GLN A 57 5.12 5.59 -18.89
C GLN A 57 4.11 4.86 -19.77
N THR A 58 4.09 5.24 -21.06
CA THR A 58 3.31 4.60 -22.11
C THR A 58 1.86 4.28 -21.72
N SER A 59 0.90 5.07 -22.21
CA SER A 59 -0.49 4.63 -22.25
C SER A 59 -0.52 3.33 -23.08
N VAL A 60 -0.61 2.21 -22.40
CA VAL A 60 -0.84 0.94 -23.11
C VAL A 60 -2.29 0.99 -23.51
N GLU A 61 -2.52 1.20 -24.82
CA GLU A 61 -3.86 1.18 -25.37
C GLU A 61 -4.60 -0.09 -24.92
N GLY A 62 -5.83 0.05 -24.41
CA GLY A 62 -6.66 -1.07 -23.97
C GLY A 62 -6.50 -1.52 -22.53
N MET A 63 -5.81 -0.78 -21.64
CA MET A 63 -5.79 -1.07 -20.20
C MET A 63 -6.38 0.09 -19.41
N GLY A 64 -7.52 -0.16 -18.77
CA GLY A 64 -8.14 0.74 -17.80
C GLY A 64 -7.94 0.24 -16.36
N PHE A 65 -8.07 1.14 -15.40
CA PHE A 65 -7.99 0.81 -13.99
C PHE A 65 -9.16 1.42 -13.21
N ALA A 66 -9.58 0.69 -12.17
CA ALA A 66 -10.62 1.15 -11.26
C ALA A 66 -10.21 0.88 -9.80
N ILE A 67 -10.62 1.75 -8.90
CA ILE A 67 -10.46 1.57 -7.45
C ILE A 67 -11.47 0.52 -7.00
N PRO A 68 -11.08 -0.55 -6.28
CA PRO A 68 -11.99 -1.59 -5.83
C PRO A 68 -13.15 -1.04 -4.99
N ALA A 69 -14.36 -1.58 -5.16
CA ALA A 69 -15.55 -1.09 -4.46
C ALA A 69 -15.42 -1.18 -2.93
N ASN A 70 -14.74 -2.19 -2.40
CA ASN A 70 -14.53 -2.33 -0.95
C ASN A 70 -13.69 -1.16 -0.38
N ASP A 71 -12.66 -0.72 -1.11
CA ASP A 71 -11.82 0.41 -0.71
C ASP A 71 -12.64 1.72 -0.79
N VAL A 72 -13.48 1.86 -1.82
CA VAL A 72 -14.37 3.01 -2.01
C VAL A 72 -15.36 3.14 -0.86
N VAL A 73 -16.00 2.05 -0.43
CA VAL A 73 -16.96 2.06 0.69
C VAL A 73 -16.31 2.54 1.99
N ASN A 74 -15.10 2.07 2.28
CA ASN A 74 -14.36 2.50 3.47
C ASN A 74 -14.00 4.00 3.44
N ILE A 75 -13.61 4.50 2.26
CA ILE A 75 -13.31 5.92 2.05
C ILE A 75 -14.57 6.78 2.21
N ILE A 76 -15.69 6.36 1.60
CA ILE A 76 -16.97 7.09 1.69
C ILE A 76 -17.42 7.22 3.14
N LYS A 77 -17.38 6.14 3.92
CA LYS A 77 -17.74 6.17 5.35
C LYS A 77 -16.92 7.19 6.13
N GLN A 78 -15.60 7.23 5.90
CA GLN A 78 -14.75 8.20 6.57
C GLN A 78 -15.06 9.65 6.16
N LEU A 79 -15.34 9.89 4.88
CA LEU A 79 -15.73 11.21 4.38
C LEU A 79 -17.08 11.67 4.95
N GLU A 80 -18.06 10.77 5.05
CA GLU A 80 -19.38 11.07 5.65
C GLU A 80 -19.27 11.37 7.15
N GLU A 81 -18.46 10.58 7.89
CA GLU A 81 -18.34 10.71 9.34
C GLU A 81 -17.39 11.83 9.78
N LYS A 82 -16.31 12.07 9.04
CA LYS A 82 -15.17 12.92 9.47
C LYS A 82 -14.84 14.05 8.50
N GLY A 83 -15.47 14.10 7.34
CA GLY A 83 -15.15 15.07 6.29
C GLY A 83 -13.77 14.88 5.63
N LYS A 84 -12.98 13.92 6.08
CA LYS A 84 -11.63 13.62 5.56
C LYS A 84 -11.28 12.14 5.70
N VAL A 85 -10.35 11.68 4.86
CA VAL A 85 -9.79 10.33 4.95
C VAL A 85 -8.54 10.38 5.85
N VAL A 86 -8.61 9.68 6.98
CA VAL A 86 -7.49 9.55 7.91
C VAL A 86 -6.85 8.17 7.69
N ARG A 87 -5.57 8.17 7.32
CA ARG A 87 -4.83 6.93 7.05
C ARG A 87 -3.82 6.67 8.16
N PRO A 88 -3.81 5.47 8.76
CA PRO A 88 -2.83 5.15 9.77
C PRO A 88 -1.41 5.13 9.18
N ALA A 89 -0.43 5.49 10.02
CA ALA A 89 0.98 5.51 9.65
C ALA A 89 1.83 4.78 10.69
N LEU A 90 2.84 4.04 10.22
CA LEU A 90 3.85 3.41 11.07
C LEU A 90 4.98 4.38 11.46
N GLY A 91 5.25 5.39 10.63
CA GLY A 91 6.38 6.29 10.80
C GLY A 91 7.71 5.61 10.47
N ILE A 92 7.78 4.95 9.33
CA ILE A 92 9.01 4.32 8.81
C ILE A 92 9.39 4.92 7.46
N GLN A 93 10.69 5.09 7.22
CA GLN A 93 11.22 5.21 5.87
C GLN A 93 11.46 3.81 5.33
N MET A 94 10.97 3.52 4.16
CA MET A 94 10.92 2.17 3.62
C MET A 94 11.38 2.09 2.16
N MET A 95 11.78 0.89 1.75
CA MET A 95 12.20 0.57 0.39
C MET A 95 11.82 -0.87 0.05
N ASP A 96 11.40 -1.13 -1.20
CA ASP A 96 11.19 -2.50 -1.68
C ASP A 96 12.52 -3.25 -1.73
N LEU A 97 12.54 -4.51 -1.32
CA LEU A 97 13.73 -5.37 -1.44
C LEU A 97 14.22 -5.46 -2.89
N SER A 98 13.30 -5.44 -3.86
CA SER A 98 13.62 -5.48 -5.29
C SER A 98 14.44 -4.29 -5.79
N ASN A 99 14.52 -3.20 -5.02
CA ASN A 99 15.30 -2.00 -5.34
C ASN A 99 16.71 -2.02 -4.71
N LEU A 100 17.05 -3.06 -3.97
CA LEU A 100 18.37 -3.22 -3.36
C LEU A 100 19.36 -3.88 -4.33
N SER A 101 20.64 -3.53 -4.19
CA SER A 101 21.71 -4.23 -4.88
C SER A 101 21.88 -5.64 -4.30
N THR A 102 22.47 -6.56 -5.07
CA THR A 102 22.75 -7.92 -4.61
C THR A 102 23.68 -7.92 -3.38
N SER A 103 24.61 -6.97 -3.30
CA SER A 103 25.50 -6.81 -2.15
C SER A 103 24.74 -6.40 -0.88
N ASP A 104 23.76 -5.48 -0.99
CA ASP A 104 22.95 -5.05 0.15
C ASP A 104 22.01 -6.16 0.63
N LEU A 105 21.42 -6.90 -0.32
CA LEU A 105 20.57 -8.06 0.01
C LEU A 105 21.35 -9.12 0.79
N SER A 106 22.62 -9.40 0.41
CA SER A 106 23.45 -10.39 1.11
C SER A 106 23.73 -10.02 2.58
N GLN A 107 23.81 -8.74 2.90
CA GLN A 107 24.02 -8.25 4.26
C GLN A 107 22.81 -8.48 5.18
N LEU A 108 21.61 -8.58 4.62
CA LEU A 108 20.37 -8.81 5.39
C LEU A 108 20.23 -10.26 5.87
N LYS A 109 21.05 -11.19 5.35
CA LYS A 109 21.07 -12.63 5.71
C LYS A 109 19.69 -13.28 5.64
N LEU A 110 18.84 -12.83 4.72
CA LEU A 110 17.48 -13.36 4.56
C LEU A 110 17.52 -14.82 4.09
N PRO A 111 16.58 -15.66 4.53
CA PRO A 111 16.39 -16.99 3.95
C PRO A 111 16.11 -16.89 2.45
N GLU A 112 16.63 -17.86 1.65
CA GLU A 112 16.47 -17.89 0.18
C GLU A 112 15.00 -17.83 -0.29
N LYS A 113 14.07 -18.32 0.53
CA LYS A 113 12.65 -18.29 0.24
C LYS A 113 12.02 -16.89 0.28
N ILE A 114 12.74 -15.88 0.81
CA ILE A 114 12.26 -14.51 0.92
C ILE A 114 12.76 -13.72 -0.29
N SER A 115 11.91 -13.59 -1.29
CA SER A 115 12.18 -12.85 -2.52
C SER A 115 11.57 -11.44 -2.55
N GLY A 116 10.58 -11.17 -1.68
CA GLY A 116 9.88 -9.90 -1.55
C GLY A 116 9.83 -9.40 -0.11
N GLY A 117 9.46 -8.16 0.06
CA GLY A 117 9.32 -7.52 1.36
C GLY A 117 9.73 -6.06 1.35
N VAL A 118 9.56 -5.42 2.49
CA VAL A 118 9.83 -4.00 2.69
C VAL A 118 10.93 -3.80 3.71
N LEU A 119 12.06 -3.24 3.27
CA LEU A 119 13.17 -2.87 4.13
C LEU A 119 12.83 -1.59 4.89
N VAL A 120 12.99 -1.61 6.21
CA VAL A 120 12.97 -0.43 7.07
C VAL A 120 14.34 0.26 7.01
N ARG A 121 14.38 1.49 6.49
CA ARG A 121 15.60 2.31 6.43
C ARG A 121 15.83 3.11 7.70
N SER A 122 14.74 3.59 8.29
CA SER A 122 14.72 4.29 9.58
C SER A 122 13.31 4.30 10.12
N THR A 123 13.19 4.55 11.41
CA THR A 123 11.92 4.86 12.11
C THR A 123 11.93 6.32 12.50
N LEU A 124 10.76 6.94 12.51
CA LEU A 124 10.57 8.30 13.01
C LEU A 124 10.23 8.24 14.50
N GLU A 125 10.80 9.15 15.28
CA GLU A 125 10.51 9.27 16.70
C GLU A 125 9.03 9.57 16.95
N ASN A 126 8.51 9.12 18.08
CA ASN A 126 7.11 9.31 18.48
C ASN A 126 6.05 8.72 17.54
N MET A 127 6.48 7.87 16.60
CA MET A 127 5.59 7.15 15.70
C MET A 127 5.41 5.68 16.15
N PRO A 128 4.32 5.01 15.74
CA PRO A 128 3.96 3.67 16.21
C PRO A 128 5.05 2.59 16.10
N ALA A 129 5.92 2.71 15.09
CA ALA A 129 6.99 1.74 14.86
C ALA A 129 8.30 2.06 15.59
N SER A 130 8.46 3.24 16.22
CA SER A 130 9.74 3.74 16.75
C SER A 130 10.43 2.78 17.72
N ASP A 131 9.66 2.15 18.64
CA ASP A 131 10.17 1.22 19.65
C ASP A 131 10.03 -0.26 19.27
N LYS A 132 9.50 -0.55 18.08
CA LYS A 132 9.15 -1.91 17.64
C LYS A 132 10.01 -2.39 16.48
N LEU A 133 10.25 -1.52 15.54
CA LEU A 133 11.06 -1.78 14.36
C LEU A 133 12.35 -0.96 14.40
N GLN A 134 13.34 -1.42 13.66
CA GLN A 134 14.62 -0.73 13.54
C GLN A 134 15.15 -0.81 12.11
N ARG A 135 16.18 -0.04 11.83
CA ARG A 135 16.89 -0.09 10.56
C ARG A 135 17.34 -1.52 10.22
N TYR A 136 17.15 -1.91 8.97
CA TYR A 136 17.44 -3.23 8.39
C TYR A 136 16.45 -4.33 8.74
N ASP A 137 15.37 -4.05 9.47
CA ASP A 137 14.25 -4.98 9.52
C ASP A 137 13.61 -5.11 8.15
N VAL A 138 13.19 -6.32 7.79
CA VAL A 138 12.48 -6.59 6.53
C VAL A 138 11.09 -7.09 6.86
N ILE A 139 10.08 -6.24 6.63
CA ILE A 139 8.68 -6.58 6.85
C ILE A 139 8.22 -7.49 5.73
N THR A 140 7.65 -8.65 6.09
CA THR A 140 7.15 -9.64 5.15
C THR A 140 5.69 -9.98 5.32
N LYS A 141 5.05 -9.55 6.47
CA LYS A 141 3.63 -9.81 6.70
C LYS A 141 3.03 -8.79 7.65
N ILE A 142 1.78 -8.39 7.38
CA ILE A 142 0.92 -7.64 8.31
C ILE A 142 -0.34 -8.47 8.51
N ASP A 143 -0.61 -8.86 9.76
CA ASP A 143 -1.64 -9.83 10.14
C ASP A 143 -1.52 -11.10 9.29
N ASP A 144 -2.54 -11.41 8.46
CA ASP A 144 -2.53 -12.57 7.56
C ASP A 144 -2.16 -12.19 6.11
N THR A 145 -1.83 -10.92 5.84
CA THR A 145 -1.50 -10.42 4.49
C THR A 145 0.01 -10.46 4.26
N ASP A 146 0.46 -11.18 3.26
CA ASP A 146 1.85 -11.20 2.83
C ASP A 146 2.23 -9.85 2.19
N ILE A 147 3.42 -9.36 2.50
CA ILE A 147 3.96 -8.07 2.06
C ILE A 147 5.18 -8.32 1.18
N GLU A 148 5.03 -8.08 -0.11
CA GLU A 148 6.11 -8.22 -1.09
C GLU A 148 6.69 -6.86 -1.52
N SER A 149 5.92 -5.78 -1.32
CA SER A 149 6.28 -4.42 -1.74
C SER A 149 5.77 -3.36 -0.77
N THR A 150 6.28 -2.13 -0.90
CA THR A 150 5.75 -0.95 -0.19
C THR A 150 4.28 -0.70 -0.51
N ALA A 151 3.82 -1.10 -1.70
CA ALA A 151 2.43 -1.08 -2.11
C ALA A 151 1.55 -1.96 -1.25
N ASP A 152 1.97 -3.19 -1.04
CA ASP A 152 1.23 -4.15 -0.23
C ASP A 152 1.16 -3.68 1.21
N LEU A 153 2.28 -3.17 1.73
CA LEU A 153 2.35 -2.61 3.08
C LEU A 153 1.38 -1.45 3.27
N GLN A 154 1.36 -0.49 2.33
CA GLN A 154 0.41 0.62 2.38
C GLN A 154 -1.04 0.16 2.27
N SER A 155 -1.33 -0.77 1.36
CA SER A 155 -2.67 -1.33 1.20
C SER A 155 -3.15 -2.05 2.47
N ALA A 156 -2.27 -2.85 3.08
CA ALA A 156 -2.56 -3.54 4.34
C ALA A 156 -2.81 -2.54 5.48
N LEU A 157 -1.97 -1.50 5.62
CA LEU A 157 -2.17 -0.45 6.64
C LEU A 157 -3.49 0.31 6.43
N TYR A 158 -3.83 0.64 5.18
CA TYR A 158 -5.02 1.44 4.89
C TYR A 158 -6.34 0.65 4.99
N SER A 159 -6.27 -0.67 5.14
CA SER A 159 -7.44 -1.48 5.51
C SER A 159 -7.79 -1.38 7.00
N HIS A 160 -6.92 -0.78 7.82
CA HIS A 160 -7.10 -0.59 9.26
C HIS A 160 -7.52 0.85 9.61
N GLN A 161 -7.99 1.02 10.83
CA GLN A 161 -8.34 2.33 11.38
C GLN A 161 -7.31 2.78 12.43
N ILE A 162 -7.34 4.08 12.75
CA ILE A 162 -6.58 4.59 13.90
C ILE A 162 -7.05 3.90 15.17
N ASN A 163 -6.10 3.52 16.02
CA ASN A 163 -6.20 2.73 17.25
C ASN A 163 -6.35 1.21 17.05
N ASP A 164 -6.43 0.70 15.84
CA ASP A 164 -6.29 -0.73 15.61
C ASP A 164 -4.90 -1.21 16.01
N THR A 165 -4.80 -2.47 16.36
CA THR A 165 -3.52 -3.14 16.62
C THR A 165 -3.27 -4.17 15.54
N ILE A 166 -2.16 -4.01 14.84
CA ILE A 166 -1.70 -4.92 13.80
C ILE A 166 -0.57 -5.81 14.31
N LYS A 167 -0.46 -6.99 13.74
CA LYS A 167 0.65 -7.92 13.95
C LYS A 167 1.61 -7.80 12.77
N VAL A 168 2.84 -7.36 13.03
CA VAL A 168 3.88 -7.21 12.01
C VAL A 168 4.87 -8.35 12.13
N THR A 169 5.05 -9.12 11.04
CA THR A 169 6.08 -10.16 10.92
C THR A 169 7.21 -9.61 10.07
N PHE A 170 8.43 -9.73 10.56
CA PHE A 170 9.62 -9.20 9.91
C PHE A 170 10.83 -10.09 10.16
N TYR A 171 11.87 -9.89 9.37
CA TYR A 171 13.17 -10.51 9.57
C TYR A 171 14.15 -9.48 10.12
N ARG A 172 14.92 -9.88 11.15
CA ARG A 172 16.02 -9.12 11.76
C ARG A 172 17.20 -10.05 11.90
N ASP A 173 18.35 -9.70 11.30
CA ASP A 173 19.56 -10.53 11.29
C ASP A 173 19.30 -11.99 10.83
N GLY A 174 18.47 -12.14 9.79
CA GLY A 174 18.09 -13.43 9.23
C GLY A 174 17.07 -14.25 10.04
N LYS A 175 16.61 -13.74 11.18
CA LYS A 175 15.65 -14.41 12.05
C LYS A 175 14.26 -13.79 11.93
N GLN A 176 13.25 -14.61 11.73
CA GLN A 176 11.86 -14.16 11.73
C GLN A 176 11.42 -13.78 13.14
N GLN A 177 10.83 -12.61 13.25
CA GLN A 177 10.25 -12.07 14.48
C GLN A 177 8.85 -11.53 14.20
N THR A 178 8.09 -11.32 15.27
CA THR A 178 6.75 -10.76 15.20
C THR A 178 6.56 -9.78 16.36
N THR A 179 5.93 -8.65 16.06
CA THR A 179 5.57 -7.65 17.06
C THR A 179 4.16 -7.14 16.83
N SER A 180 3.50 -6.66 17.89
CA SER A 180 2.22 -5.98 17.78
C SER A 180 2.44 -4.47 17.84
N ILE A 181 1.83 -3.74 16.88
CA ILE A 181 1.93 -2.29 16.79
C ILE A 181 0.52 -1.71 16.82
N LYS A 182 0.25 -0.81 17.78
CA LYS A 182 -0.99 -0.04 17.80
C LYS A 182 -0.85 1.19 16.90
N LEU A 183 -1.76 1.37 15.96
CA LEU A 183 -1.76 2.44 14.97
C LEU A 183 -2.29 3.76 15.56
N THR A 184 -1.52 4.40 16.43
CA THR A 184 -1.93 5.61 17.16
C THR A 184 -1.79 6.92 16.39
N LYS A 185 -1.12 6.88 15.24
CA LYS A 185 -0.77 8.04 14.42
C LYS A 185 -1.24 7.88 12.99
N SER A 186 -1.43 9.01 12.31
CA SER A 186 -1.87 9.09 10.92
C SER A 186 -0.77 9.58 9.99
N THR A 187 -1.05 9.59 8.69
CA THR A 187 -0.16 10.21 7.69
C THR A 187 -0.02 11.73 7.86
N GLU A 188 -0.92 12.38 8.59
CA GLU A 188 -0.82 13.82 8.91
C GLU A 188 0.33 14.08 9.90
N ASP A 189 0.61 13.12 10.80
CA ASP A 189 1.68 13.21 11.80
C ASP A 189 3.10 12.98 11.20
N LEU A 190 3.22 12.63 9.92
CA LEU A 190 4.52 12.41 9.25
C LEU A 190 5.22 13.74 8.84
N SER A 191 4.52 14.84 8.89
CA SER A 191 4.98 16.18 8.45
C SER A 191 5.41 17.09 9.61
N GLU A 192 5.36 16.60 10.84
CA GLU A 192 5.91 17.26 12.03
C GLU A 192 7.33 16.71 12.34
#